data_8e2d32acb8edab811ca8dfb854ddca12
#
_entry.id   8e2d32acb8edab811ca8dfb854ddca12
#
_cell.length_a   1.000
_cell.length_b   1.000
_cell.length_c   1.000
_cell.angle_alpha   90.00
_cell.angle_beta   90.00
_cell.angle_gamma   90.00
#
_symmetry.space_group_name_H-M   'P 1'
#
loop_
_entity.id
_entity.type
_entity.pdbx_description
1 polymer ?
#
loop_
_entity_poly.entity_id
_entity_poly.type
_entity_poly.pdbx_seq_one_letter_code
_entity_poly.pdbx_strand_id
1 'polypeptide(L)'
;PNENFAREIMELFTMGVGNYSETDIREAARAFTGWNYVDLDFVINEDQHDNDIKNFLGHSGNFDGVEIIDLIMEQPVTAEYIASKIYRFFVREELSQALAEELGNTLRDADYDVATLLASIFISKDFYSAPSVGSQIKSPVQLAVSTYRKLGLERAPGVPDFNRATGALSQSLFRPPTVAGWAGGRSWMTPGLLLERGNFARDVLFPDINFVPPDRVNGSSEIRSVADRIRQGLDITSATQPSSLGEGGIMAESNMLADRDEEFNTRYGSFRGWQMAIERVIPIPRHTARLNLSKMLDEHGVENTSEAVDYLLARFMRVQPNNSTRSMLINFLDEDLGTTSITEAQSYMEDSLRLVLHLIMSQPEFQLG
;
A
#
# COMPACT_ATOMS: atom_id res chain seq x y z
N PRO A 1 19.47 15.47 20.29
CA PRO A 1 18.74 15.90 19.08
C PRO A 1 18.78 14.83 18.00
N ASN A 2 17.62 14.58 17.36
CA ASN A 2 17.53 13.64 16.25
C ASN A 2 17.26 14.40 14.94
N GLU A 3 18.32 14.73 14.21
CA GLU A 3 18.24 15.47 12.95
C GLU A 3 17.50 14.68 11.85
N ASN A 4 17.58 13.35 11.85
CA ASN A 4 16.82 12.54 10.88
C ASN A 4 15.32 12.71 11.09
N PHE A 5 14.84 12.67 12.33
CA PHE A 5 13.43 12.89 12.64
C PHE A 5 12.97 14.28 12.20
N ALA A 6 13.73 15.33 12.52
CA ALA A 6 13.41 16.69 12.12
C ALA A 6 13.41 16.86 10.60
N ARG A 7 14.37 16.25 9.89
CA ARG A 7 14.44 16.24 8.43
C ARG A 7 13.23 15.56 7.82
N GLU A 8 12.85 14.38 8.31
CA GLU A 8 11.69 13.64 7.80
C GLU A 8 10.39 14.42 7.99
N ILE A 9 10.20 15.07 9.13
CA ILE A 9 9.03 15.94 9.36
C ILE A 9 8.95 17.04 8.29
N MET A 10 10.03 17.76 8.02
CA MET A 10 10.02 18.86 7.06
C MET A 10 10.01 18.36 5.61
N GLU A 11 10.81 17.36 5.28
CA GLU A 11 11.02 16.92 3.91
C GLU A 11 9.89 16.04 3.37
N LEU A 12 9.52 15.00 4.13
CA LEU A 12 8.59 13.99 3.63
C LEU A 12 7.13 14.26 4.01
N PHE A 13 6.90 14.90 5.14
CA PHE A 13 5.57 14.98 5.70
C PHE A 13 4.93 16.36 5.58
N THR A 14 5.70 17.45 5.47
CA THR A 14 5.12 18.80 5.52
C THR A 14 5.52 19.75 4.40
N MET A 15 6.80 20.06 4.22
CA MET A 15 7.24 21.19 3.37
C MET A 15 7.86 20.76 2.04
N GLY A 16 8.39 19.53 1.96
CA GLY A 16 9.17 19.08 0.81
C GLY A 16 10.60 19.63 0.79
N VAL A 17 11.42 19.08 -0.10
CA VAL A 17 12.83 19.43 -0.26
C VAL A 17 13.01 20.90 -0.65
N GLY A 18 13.99 21.58 -0.04
CA GLY A 18 14.43 22.91 -0.47
C GLY A 18 13.70 24.10 0.18
N ASN A 19 12.75 23.85 1.08
CA ASN A 19 11.97 24.88 1.75
C ASN A 19 12.45 25.16 3.19
N TYR A 20 13.59 24.63 3.58
CA TYR A 20 14.24 24.79 4.88
C TYR A 20 15.76 24.68 4.71
N SER A 21 16.50 25.10 5.70
CA SER A 21 17.96 25.02 5.76
C SER A 21 18.45 23.89 6.69
N GLU A 22 19.73 23.53 6.57
CA GLU A 22 20.37 22.61 7.54
C GLU A 22 20.39 23.16 8.97
N THR A 23 20.32 24.48 9.13
CA THR A 23 20.17 25.10 10.44
C THR A 23 18.79 24.86 11.01
N ASP A 24 17.75 24.99 10.19
CA ASP A 24 16.37 24.70 10.62
C ASP A 24 16.23 23.23 11.08
N ILE A 25 16.88 22.29 10.38
CA ILE A 25 16.88 20.88 10.79
C ILE A 25 17.48 20.72 12.20
N ARG A 26 18.65 21.32 12.45
CA ARG A 26 19.32 21.22 13.76
C ARG A 26 18.50 21.86 14.87
N GLU A 27 17.93 23.02 14.61
CA GLU A 27 17.12 23.75 15.59
C GLU A 27 15.81 23.01 15.88
N ALA A 28 15.13 22.47 14.87
CA ALA A 28 13.97 21.61 15.05
C ALA A 28 14.32 20.33 15.83
N ALA A 29 15.45 19.70 15.52
CA ALA A 29 15.90 18.51 16.25
C ALA A 29 16.13 18.79 17.74
N ARG A 30 16.60 19.99 18.11
CA ARG A 30 16.72 20.43 19.51
C ARG A 30 15.36 20.58 20.16
N ALA A 31 14.38 21.16 19.44
CA ALA A 31 13.02 21.34 19.93
C ALA A 31 12.28 20.01 20.16
N PHE A 32 12.56 18.98 19.38
CA PHE A 32 11.99 17.64 19.55
C PHE A 32 12.66 16.79 20.64
N THR A 33 13.71 17.28 21.28
CA THR A 33 14.33 16.57 22.42
C THR A 33 13.33 16.40 23.56
N GLY A 34 13.43 15.29 24.29
CA GLY A 34 12.50 14.92 25.34
C GLY A 34 11.23 14.19 24.87
N TRP A 35 10.90 14.24 23.56
CA TRP A 35 9.78 13.48 23.03
C TRP A 35 10.06 11.99 23.10
N ASN A 36 9.14 11.26 23.71
CA ASN A 36 9.28 9.83 23.92
C ASN A 36 7.90 9.15 24.05
N TYR A 37 7.86 7.85 24.33
CA TYR A 37 6.64 7.11 24.62
C TYR A 37 6.84 6.10 25.76
N VAL A 38 5.80 5.89 26.54
CA VAL A 38 5.73 4.85 27.57
C VAL A 38 4.45 4.05 27.35
N ASP A 39 4.56 2.74 27.23
CA ASP A 39 3.42 1.83 27.00
C ASP A 39 2.49 2.24 25.84
N LEU A 40 3.03 2.84 24.79
CA LEU A 40 2.36 3.40 23.58
C LEU A 40 1.72 4.79 23.78
N ASP A 41 1.80 5.38 24.95
CA ASP A 41 1.37 6.74 25.18
C ASP A 41 2.53 7.72 24.95
N PHE A 42 2.25 8.81 24.25
CA PHE A 42 3.23 9.89 24.06
C PHE A 42 3.54 10.57 25.40
N VAL A 43 4.81 10.77 25.67
CA VAL A 43 5.30 11.48 26.86
C VAL A 43 6.41 12.46 26.50
N ILE A 44 6.53 13.53 27.28
CA ILE A 44 7.65 14.48 27.19
C ILE A 44 8.50 14.31 28.43
N ASN A 45 9.79 14.02 28.25
CA ASN A 45 10.77 14.00 29.33
C ASN A 45 11.43 15.37 29.43
N GLU A 46 10.96 16.18 30.35
CA GLU A 46 11.42 17.55 30.58
C GLU A 46 12.92 17.64 30.91
N ASP A 47 13.47 16.64 31.60
CA ASP A 47 14.90 16.61 31.95
C ASP A 47 15.81 16.41 30.74
N GLN A 48 15.27 15.90 29.64
CA GLN A 48 15.98 15.66 28.39
C GLN A 48 15.68 16.73 27.32
N HIS A 49 14.76 17.65 27.59
CA HIS A 49 14.41 18.71 26.65
C HIS A 49 15.47 19.82 26.64
N ASP A 50 15.81 20.28 25.42
CA ASP A 50 16.68 21.44 25.22
C ASP A 50 15.89 22.75 25.37
N ASN A 51 16.08 23.43 26.49
CA ASN A 51 15.38 24.67 26.83
C ASN A 51 16.07 25.95 26.34
N ASP A 52 17.14 25.85 25.53
CA ASP A 52 17.80 27.01 24.99
C ASP A 52 17.03 27.64 23.83
N ILE A 53 17.31 28.91 23.53
CA ILE A 53 16.74 29.62 22.38
C ILE A 53 17.12 28.90 21.08
N LYS A 54 16.12 28.75 20.22
CA LYS A 54 16.23 28.16 18.89
C LYS A 54 15.88 29.19 17.82
N ASN A 55 16.51 29.09 16.64
CA ASN A 55 16.23 29.94 15.49
C ASN A 55 15.69 29.05 14.36
N PHE A 56 14.40 29.12 14.09
CA PHE A 56 13.72 28.23 13.16
C PHE A 56 12.82 28.99 12.19
N LEU A 57 13.00 28.79 10.88
CA LEU A 57 12.25 29.46 9.80
C LEU A 57 12.10 30.99 9.98
N GLY A 58 13.17 31.64 10.47
CA GLY A 58 13.20 33.08 10.69
C GLY A 58 12.61 33.54 12.03
N HIS A 59 12.12 32.65 12.86
CA HIS A 59 11.63 32.92 14.22
C HIS A 59 12.70 32.57 15.25
N SER A 60 12.71 33.29 16.39
CA SER A 60 13.64 33.06 17.50
C SER A 60 12.86 32.92 18.80
N GLY A 61 13.04 31.83 19.52
CA GLY A 61 12.34 31.57 20.79
C GLY A 61 12.81 30.27 21.44
N ASN A 62 12.33 30.02 22.66
CA ASN A 62 12.50 28.73 23.29
C ASN A 62 11.35 27.80 22.87
N PHE A 63 11.43 27.35 21.61
CA PHE A 63 10.38 26.51 21.02
C PHE A 63 10.49 25.06 21.51
N ASP A 64 9.34 24.46 21.79
CA ASP A 64 9.17 23.01 21.90
C ASP A 64 8.81 22.37 20.54
N GLY A 65 8.62 21.06 20.55
CA GLY A 65 8.31 20.34 19.30
C GLY A 65 6.93 20.64 18.73
N VAL A 66 5.95 21.03 19.56
CA VAL A 66 4.61 21.41 19.09
C VAL A 66 4.68 22.78 18.41
N GLU A 67 5.35 23.75 19.03
CA GLU A 67 5.54 25.08 18.46
C GLU A 67 6.33 25.05 17.13
N ILE A 68 7.29 24.10 16.98
CA ILE A 68 7.96 23.87 15.69
C ILE A 68 6.97 23.39 14.63
N ILE A 69 6.07 22.48 14.98
CA ILE A 69 5.03 22.00 14.06
C ILE A 69 4.10 23.15 13.69
N ASP A 70 3.68 23.98 14.65
CA ASP A 70 2.83 25.14 14.38
C ASP A 70 3.50 26.10 13.39
N LEU A 71 4.78 26.44 13.59
CA LEU A 71 5.55 27.27 12.67
C LEU A 71 5.68 26.65 11.26
N ILE A 72 5.78 25.34 11.15
CA ILE A 72 5.76 24.62 9.87
C ILE A 72 4.37 24.74 9.22
N MET A 73 3.30 24.57 9.98
CA MET A 73 1.92 24.65 9.47
C MET A 73 1.54 26.06 9.02
N GLU A 74 2.15 27.10 9.56
CA GLU A 74 1.98 28.48 9.11
C GLU A 74 2.60 28.74 7.71
N GLN A 75 3.56 27.91 7.27
CA GLN A 75 4.21 28.10 5.98
C GLN A 75 3.25 27.75 4.83
N PRO A 76 3.06 28.66 3.84
CA PRO A 76 2.19 28.40 2.70
C PRO A 76 2.56 27.11 1.94
N VAL A 77 3.86 26.85 1.82
CA VAL A 77 4.38 25.65 1.12
C VAL A 77 3.95 24.35 1.78
N THR A 78 3.67 24.34 3.08
CA THR A 78 3.18 23.15 3.79
C THR A 78 1.81 22.72 3.25
N ALA A 79 0.88 23.65 3.17
CA ALA A 79 -0.45 23.36 2.63
C ALA A 79 -0.39 22.96 1.15
N GLU A 80 0.43 23.63 0.35
CA GLU A 80 0.63 23.30 -1.07
C GLU A 80 1.22 21.90 -1.24
N TYR A 81 2.22 21.55 -0.43
CA TYR A 81 2.87 20.24 -0.50
C TYR A 81 1.90 19.11 -0.14
N ILE A 82 1.17 19.26 0.97
CA ILE A 82 0.18 18.26 1.42
C ILE A 82 -0.94 18.11 0.39
N ALA A 83 -1.53 19.24 -0.05
CA ALA A 83 -2.60 19.23 -1.06
C ALA A 83 -2.14 18.62 -2.39
N SER A 84 -0.90 18.91 -2.81
CA SER A 84 -0.29 18.34 -4.01
C SER A 84 -0.12 16.83 -3.91
N LYS A 85 0.29 16.30 -2.75
CA LYS A 85 0.39 14.85 -2.54
C LYS A 85 -0.98 14.19 -2.61
N ILE A 86 -2.00 14.78 -1.98
CA ILE A 86 -3.38 14.29 -2.00
C ILE A 86 -3.92 14.30 -3.43
N TYR A 87 -3.74 15.40 -4.17
CA TYR A 87 -4.17 15.50 -5.57
C TYR A 87 -3.50 14.43 -6.43
N ARG A 88 -2.17 14.28 -6.36
CA ARG A 88 -1.43 13.28 -7.13
C ARG A 88 -1.85 11.86 -6.80
N PHE A 89 -2.25 11.61 -5.57
CA PHE A 89 -2.72 10.28 -5.16
C PHE A 89 -4.09 9.93 -5.75
N PHE A 90 -5.02 10.90 -5.82
CA PHE A 90 -6.40 10.64 -6.21
C PHE A 90 -6.73 11.01 -7.66
N VAL A 91 -5.98 11.91 -8.28
CA VAL A 91 -6.31 12.47 -9.60
C VAL A 91 -5.29 12.04 -10.65
N ARG A 92 -4.14 12.71 -10.71
CA ARG A 92 -3.06 12.41 -11.65
C ARG A 92 -1.73 13.00 -11.21
N GLU A 93 -0.64 12.53 -11.82
CA GLU A 93 0.72 12.96 -11.47
C GLU A 93 0.97 14.43 -11.86
N GLU A 94 0.48 14.85 -13.04
CA GLU A 94 0.66 16.23 -13.52
C GLU A 94 -0.24 17.18 -12.73
N LEU A 95 0.39 18.16 -12.09
CA LEU A 95 -0.24 19.22 -11.34
C LEU A 95 0.46 20.54 -11.67
N SER A 96 -0.29 21.53 -12.16
CA SER A 96 0.26 22.87 -12.38
C SER A 96 0.52 23.59 -11.06
N GLN A 97 1.52 24.47 -11.05
CA GLN A 97 1.83 25.27 -9.85
C GLN A 97 0.61 26.10 -9.40
N ALA A 98 -0.11 26.72 -10.32
CA ALA A 98 -1.29 27.50 -9.99
C ALA A 98 -2.39 26.67 -9.30
N LEU A 99 -2.62 25.42 -9.75
CA LEU A 99 -3.58 24.54 -9.10
C LEU A 99 -3.06 24.04 -7.74
N ALA A 100 -1.75 23.80 -7.61
CA ALA A 100 -1.14 23.45 -6.31
C ALA A 100 -1.35 24.56 -5.27
N GLU A 101 -1.13 25.81 -5.66
CA GLU A 101 -1.38 27.00 -4.81
C GLU A 101 -2.86 27.13 -4.44
N GLU A 102 -3.78 26.94 -5.39
CA GLU A 102 -5.24 26.99 -5.14
C GLU A 102 -5.68 25.91 -4.14
N LEU A 103 -5.23 24.68 -4.34
CA LEU A 103 -5.54 23.56 -3.44
C LEU A 103 -4.88 23.74 -2.06
N GLY A 104 -3.66 24.28 -2.01
CA GLY A 104 -2.97 24.64 -0.78
C GLY A 104 -3.72 25.71 -0.01
N ASN A 105 -4.19 26.76 -0.67
CA ASN A 105 -5.03 27.79 -0.06
C ASN A 105 -6.34 27.20 0.47
N THR A 106 -7.00 26.34 -0.31
CA THR A 106 -8.23 25.64 0.12
C THR A 106 -8.01 24.84 1.40
N LEU A 107 -6.90 24.12 1.49
CA LEU A 107 -6.55 23.32 2.67
C LEU A 107 -6.26 24.21 3.90
N ARG A 108 -5.49 25.28 3.70
CA ARG A 108 -5.13 26.21 4.77
C ARG A 108 -6.35 26.99 5.29
N ASP A 109 -7.20 27.50 4.40
CA ASP A 109 -8.40 28.25 4.76
C ASP A 109 -9.44 27.38 5.48
N ALA A 110 -9.38 26.07 5.29
CA ALA A 110 -10.15 25.06 6.00
C ALA A 110 -9.45 24.55 7.28
N ASP A 111 -8.43 25.21 7.79
CA ASP A 111 -7.67 24.80 8.98
C ASP A 111 -7.15 23.36 8.86
N TYR A 112 -6.60 23.03 7.69
CA TYR A 112 -6.09 21.69 7.32
C TYR A 112 -7.13 20.57 7.40
N ASP A 113 -8.43 20.88 7.29
CA ASP A 113 -9.46 19.85 7.12
C ASP A 113 -9.33 19.16 5.76
N VAL A 114 -8.79 17.95 5.78
CA VAL A 114 -8.60 17.12 4.59
C VAL A 114 -9.93 16.75 3.92
N ALA A 115 -11.02 16.63 4.68
CA ALA A 115 -12.32 16.29 4.11
C ALA A 115 -12.83 17.42 3.18
N THR A 116 -12.65 18.66 3.56
CA THR A 116 -12.97 19.85 2.75
C THR A 116 -12.14 19.88 1.46
N LEU A 117 -10.84 19.61 1.54
CA LEU A 117 -9.97 19.52 0.35
C LEU A 117 -10.42 18.39 -0.59
N LEU A 118 -10.68 17.19 -0.06
CA LEU A 118 -11.12 16.05 -0.85
C LEU A 118 -12.48 16.31 -1.50
N ALA A 119 -13.41 16.94 -0.80
CA ALA A 119 -14.70 17.35 -1.37
C ALA A 119 -14.49 18.29 -2.57
N SER A 120 -13.63 19.31 -2.43
CA SER A 120 -13.29 20.24 -3.51
C SER A 120 -12.72 19.50 -4.72
N ILE A 121 -11.78 18.59 -4.50
CA ILE A 121 -11.16 17.78 -5.58
C ILE A 121 -12.20 16.91 -6.26
N PHE A 122 -12.99 16.12 -5.52
CA PHE A 122 -13.90 15.12 -6.09
C PHE A 122 -15.10 15.69 -6.81
N ILE A 123 -15.54 16.93 -6.51
CA ILE A 123 -16.60 17.60 -7.27
C ILE A 123 -16.07 18.44 -8.44
N SER A 124 -14.76 18.57 -8.58
CA SER A 124 -14.16 19.38 -9.64
C SER A 124 -14.36 18.73 -11.01
N LYS A 125 -14.46 19.56 -12.06
CA LYS A 125 -14.48 19.09 -13.45
C LYS A 125 -13.17 18.39 -13.83
N ASP A 126 -12.08 18.75 -13.19
CA ASP A 126 -10.77 18.20 -13.46
C ASP A 126 -10.67 16.72 -13.05
N PHE A 127 -11.28 16.35 -11.93
CA PHE A 127 -11.31 14.96 -11.47
C PHE A 127 -11.98 14.01 -12.49
N TYR A 128 -13.02 14.50 -13.20
CA TYR A 128 -13.73 13.72 -14.23
C TYR A 128 -13.23 13.98 -15.65
N SER A 129 -12.15 14.72 -15.81
CA SER A 129 -11.60 15.05 -17.13
C SER A 129 -10.93 13.82 -17.78
N ALA A 130 -10.88 13.80 -19.10
CA ALA A 130 -10.22 12.73 -19.83
C ALA A 130 -8.74 12.52 -19.43
N PRO A 131 -7.95 13.56 -19.14
CA PRO A 131 -6.58 13.37 -18.62
C PRO A 131 -6.49 12.73 -17.24
N SER A 132 -7.55 12.81 -16.43
CA SER A 132 -7.57 12.26 -15.06
C SER A 132 -8.08 10.82 -15.03
N VAL A 133 -9.02 10.48 -15.90
CA VAL A 133 -9.61 9.14 -15.95
C VAL A 133 -8.60 8.12 -16.46
N GLY A 134 -8.29 7.10 -15.66
CA GLY A 134 -7.35 6.05 -16.04
C GLY A 134 -5.91 6.53 -16.22
N SER A 135 -5.52 7.59 -15.54
CA SER A 135 -4.15 8.14 -15.57
C SER A 135 -3.22 7.49 -14.57
N GLN A 136 -3.76 6.90 -13.53
CA GLN A 136 -3.01 6.28 -12.44
C GLN A 136 -2.62 4.84 -12.77
N ILE A 137 -1.36 4.50 -12.59
CA ILE A 137 -0.91 3.11 -12.64
C ILE A 137 -1.33 2.44 -11.33
N LYS A 138 -2.13 1.38 -11.41
CA LYS A 138 -2.54 0.62 -10.23
C LYS A 138 -1.34 0.15 -9.43
N SER A 139 -1.29 0.48 -8.16
CA SER A 139 -0.35 -0.19 -7.25
C SER A 139 -0.64 -1.70 -7.19
N PRO A 140 0.33 -2.53 -6.79
CA PRO A 140 0.09 -3.97 -6.66
C PRO A 140 -1.12 -4.34 -5.80
N VAL A 141 -1.34 -3.63 -4.71
CA VAL A 141 -2.52 -3.83 -3.85
C VAL A 141 -3.80 -3.42 -4.56
N GLN A 142 -3.81 -2.26 -5.25
CA GLN A 142 -4.97 -1.84 -6.05
C GLN A 142 -5.26 -2.82 -7.18
N LEU A 143 -4.23 -3.35 -7.85
CA LEU A 143 -4.38 -4.37 -8.88
C LEU A 143 -5.07 -5.61 -8.32
N ALA A 144 -4.56 -6.17 -7.22
CA ALA A 144 -5.10 -7.38 -6.62
C ALA A 144 -6.54 -7.18 -6.11
N VAL A 145 -6.77 -6.13 -5.31
CA VAL A 145 -8.10 -5.86 -4.72
C VAL A 145 -9.13 -5.52 -5.81
N SER A 146 -8.77 -4.67 -6.79
CA SER A 146 -9.70 -4.34 -7.88
C SER A 146 -10.04 -5.56 -8.74
N THR A 147 -9.07 -6.43 -8.98
CA THR A 147 -9.31 -7.70 -9.70
C THR A 147 -10.28 -8.58 -8.93
N TYR A 148 -10.06 -8.82 -7.65
CA TYR A 148 -10.95 -9.65 -6.83
C TYR A 148 -12.38 -9.08 -6.78
N ARG A 149 -12.52 -7.78 -6.59
CA ARG A 149 -13.84 -7.11 -6.58
C ARG A 149 -14.56 -7.20 -7.92
N LYS A 150 -13.85 -7.01 -9.04
CA LYS A 150 -14.41 -7.11 -10.38
C LYS A 150 -14.80 -8.54 -10.74
N LEU A 151 -14.08 -9.53 -10.22
CA LEU A 151 -14.43 -10.94 -10.33
C LEU A 151 -15.61 -11.34 -9.43
N GLY A 152 -16.13 -10.45 -8.59
CA GLY A 152 -17.24 -10.74 -7.68
C GLY A 152 -16.85 -11.64 -6.51
N LEU A 153 -15.57 -11.69 -6.13
CA LEU A 153 -15.14 -12.51 -5.01
C LEU A 153 -15.56 -11.87 -3.68
N GLU A 154 -16.30 -12.60 -2.89
CA GLU A 154 -16.73 -12.18 -1.54
C GLU A 154 -15.58 -12.19 -0.53
N ARG A 155 -14.56 -13.02 -0.78
CA ARG A 155 -13.39 -13.19 0.08
C ARG A 155 -12.11 -13.20 -0.73
N ALA A 156 -11.03 -12.70 -0.15
CA ALA A 156 -9.71 -12.84 -0.75
C ALA A 156 -9.34 -14.32 -0.85
N PRO A 157 -8.92 -14.80 -2.04
CA PRO A 157 -8.50 -16.18 -2.19
C PRO A 157 -7.19 -16.43 -1.43
N GLY A 158 -6.98 -17.66 -0.96
CA GLY A 158 -5.71 -18.10 -0.40
C GLY A 158 -4.71 -18.53 -1.48
N VAL A 159 -5.18 -18.74 -2.71
CA VAL A 159 -4.38 -19.09 -3.91
C VAL A 159 -4.88 -18.26 -5.09
N PRO A 160 -4.05 -17.35 -5.66
CA PRO A 160 -2.73 -16.96 -5.14
C PRO A 160 -2.80 -16.24 -3.78
N ASP A 161 -1.78 -16.45 -2.95
CA ASP A 161 -1.67 -15.77 -1.66
C ASP A 161 -1.51 -14.26 -1.89
N PHE A 162 -2.35 -13.45 -1.25
CA PHE A 162 -2.39 -12.01 -1.46
C PHE A 162 -1.06 -11.33 -1.12
N ASN A 163 -0.47 -11.65 0.04
CA ASN A 163 0.77 -11.01 0.48
C ASN A 163 1.95 -11.44 -0.38
N ARG A 164 1.97 -12.70 -0.81
CA ARG A 164 2.99 -13.20 -1.73
C ARG A 164 2.88 -12.52 -3.10
N ALA A 165 1.67 -12.43 -3.65
CA ALA A 165 1.44 -11.81 -4.95
C ALA A 165 1.80 -10.32 -4.94
N THR A 166 1.31 -9.55 -3.95
CA THR A 166 1.62 -8.12 -3.84
C THR A 166 3.09 -7.87 -3.50
N GLY A 167 3.72 -8.75 -2.71
CA GLY A 167 5.15 -8.71 -2.42
C GLY A 167 6.02 -8.99 -3.65
N ALA A 168 5.67 -9.98 -4.49
CA ALA A 168 6.34 -10.25 -5.76
C ALA A 168 6.22 -9.06 -6.73
N LEU A 169 5.12 -8.32 -6.64
CA LEU A 169 4.89 -7.07 -7.35
C LEU A 169 5.56 -5.84 -6.69
N SER A 170 6.40 -6.05 -5.68
CA SER A 170 7.16 -5.02 -4.94
C SER A 170 6.35 -4.16 -3.97
N GLN A 171 5.16 -4.62 -3.53
CA GLN A 171 4.40 -3.95 -2.48
C GLN A 171 4.00 -4.92 -1.37
N SER A 172 4.89 -5.10 -0.40
CA SER A 172 4.56 -5.85 0.82
C SER A 172 3.83 -4.92 1.79
N LEU A 173 2.55 -5.20 2.09
CA LEU A 173 1.75 -4.38 3.01
C LEU A 173 2.44 -4.24 4.37
N PHE A 174 2.37 -3.05 4.94
CA PHE A 174 2.98 -2.65 6.21
C PHE A 174 4.52 -2.77 6.27
N ARG A 175 5.19 -2.99 5.13
CA ARG A 175 6.65 -3.08 5.03
C ARG A 175 7.16 -2.22 3.88
N PRO A 176 7.00 -0.89 3.97
CA PRO A 176 7.57 0.00 2.97
C PRO A 176 9.10 -0.09 2.97
N PRO A 177 9.76 0.10 1.81
CA PRO A 177 11.22 0.02 1.71
C PRO A 177 11.94 1.16 2.44
N THR A 178 11.26 2.29 2.60
CA THR A 178 11.79 3.49 3.29
C THR A 178 10.66 4.21 4.04
N VAL A 179 11.02 5.19 4.85
CA VAL A 179 10.05 6.09 5.53
C VAL A 179 9.18 6.88 4.55
N ALA A 180 9.65 7.11 3.32
CA ALA A 180 8.87 7.73 2.25
C ALA A 180 7.78 6.81 1.67
N GLY A 181 7.74 5.53 2.04
CA GLY A 181 6.79 4.56 1.52
C GLY A 181 7.30 3.82 0.27
N TRP A 182 6.37 3.40 -0.58
CA TRP A 182 6.69 2.78 -1.87
C TRP A 182 6.76 3.84 -2.97
N ALA A 183 7.74 3.71 -3.84
CA ALA A 183 7.75 4.49 -5.08
C ALA A 183 6.54 4.08 -5.94
N GLY A 184 5.72 5.06 -6.31
CA GLY A 184 4.49 4.85 -7.07
C GLY A 184 4.67 4.94 -8.59
N GLY A 185 3.54 4.95 -9.31
CA GLY A 185 3.51 5.22 -10.74
C GLY A 185 4.35 4.25 -11.57
N ARG A 186 5.25 4.77 -12.39
CA ARG A 186 6.06 3.97 -13.33
C ARG A 186 6.98 2.94 -12.67
N SER A 187 7.31 3.09 -11.39
CA SER A 187 8.12 2.09 -10.68
C SER A 187 7.44 0.71 -10.59
N TRP A 188 6.11 0.66 -10.71
CA TRP A 188 5.34 -0.58 -10.78
C TRP A 188 5.36 -1.27 -12.16
N MET A 189 6.02 -0.68 -13.18
CA MET A 189 5.94 -1.09 -14.58
C MET A 189 7.30 -1.49 -15.16
N THR A 190 8.21 -2.00 -14.33
CA THR A 190 9.46 -2.59 -14.85
C THR A 190 9.15 -3.89 -15.61
N PRO A 191 10.02 -4.34 -16.54
CA PRO A 191 9.77 -5.57 -17.31
C PRO A 191 9.50 -6.80 -16.45
N GLY A 192 10.23 -6.97 -15.34
CA GLY A 192 9.99 -8.05 -14.39
C GLY A 192 8.63 -7.96 -13.72
N LEU A 193 8.23 -6.75 -13.30
CA LEU A 193 6.93 -6.53 -12.64
C LEU A 193 5.77 -6.67 -13.62
N LEU A 194 5.94 -6.34 -14.90
CA LEU A 194 4.93 -6.60 -15.93
C LEU A 194 4.70 -8.11 -16.11
N LEU A 195 5.77 -8.89 -16.12
CA LEU A 195 5.65 -10.36 -16.16
C LEU A 195 4.90 -10.88 -14.92
N GLU A 196 5.25 -10.38 -13.73
CA GLU A 196 4.55 -10.77 -12.49
C GLU A 196 3.08 -10.33 -12.47
N ARG A 197 2.72 -9.21 -13.08
CA ARG A 197 1.32 -8.79 -13.26
C ARG A 197 0.56 -9.76 -14.16
N GLY A 198 1.17 -10.22 -15.25
CA GLY A 198 0.62 -11.27 -16.11
C GLY A 198 0.49 -12.61 -15.38
N ASN A 199 1.50 -13.01 -14.61
CA ASN A 199 1.46 -14.21 -13.79
C ASN A 199 0.35 -14.14 -12.73
N PHE A 200 0.18 -13.01 -12.06
CA PHE A 200 -0.91 -12.79 -11.11
C PHE A 200 -2.29 -12.98 -11.77
N ALA A 201 -2.49 -12.38 -12.95
CA ALA A 201 -3.74 -12.53 -13.71
C ALA A 201 -4.02 -14.00 -14.03
N ARG A 202 -3.00 -14.71 -14.54
CA ARG A 202 -3.09 -16.16 -14.82
C ARG A 202 -3.42 -16.97 -13.55
N ASP A 203 -2.71 -16.72 -12.45
CA ASP A 203 -2.84 -17.50 -11.22
C ASP A 203 -4.21 -17.29 -10.53
N VAL A 204 -4.84 -16.13 -10.75
CA VAL A 204 -6.21 -15.89 -10.30
C VAL A 204 -7.25 -16.59 -11.18
N LEU A 205 -7.07 -16.53 -12.50
CA LEU A 205 -8.03 -17.09 -13.47
C LEU A 205 -7.90 -18.61 -13.62
N PHE A 206 -6.68 -19.13 -13.53
CA PHE A 206 -6.34 -20.56 -13.65
C PHE A 206 -5.52 -20.99 -12.44
N PRO A 207 -6.11 -21.00 -11.24
CA PRO A 207 -5.38 -21.39 -10.04
C PRO A 207 -4.94 -22.83 -10.13
N ASP A 208 -3.67 -23.13 -9.80
CA ASP A 208 -3.19 -24.48 -9.66
C ASP A 208 -3.78 -25.11 -8.39
N ILE A 209 -4.88 -25.82 -8.55
CA ILE A 209 -5.59 -26.50 -7.46
C ILE A 209 -4.78 -27.63 -6.83
N ASN A 210 -3.74 -28.14 -7.51
CA ASN A 210 -2.89 -29.21 -7.01
C ASN A 210 -1.74 -28.64 -6.17
N PHE A 211 -1.42 -27.35 -6.32
CA PHE A 211 -0.42 -26.66 -5.55
C PHE A 211 -1.06 -25.76 -4.50
N VAL A 212 -1.72 -26.34 -3.52
CA VAL A 212 -2.08 -25.64 -2.29
C VAL A 212 -0.86 -25.71 -1.36
N PRO A 213 -0.10 -24.61 -1.17
CA PRO A 213 0.99 -24.62 -0.21
C PRO A 213 0.41 -25.01 1.16
N PRO A 214 1.06 -25.90 1.90
CA PRO A 214 0.60 -26.22 3.25
C PRO A 214 0.46 -24.91 4.05
N ASP A 215 -0.53 -24.85 4.95
CA ASP A 215 -0.71 -23.73 5.88
C ASP A 215 0.57 -23.54 6.69
N ARG A 216 1.45 -22.71 6.17
CA ARG A 216 2.69 -22.33 6.85
C ARG A 216 2.55 -20.86 7.21
N VAL A 217 2.84 -20.56 8.45
CA VAL A 217 3.14 -19.20 8.85
C VAL A 217 4.29 -18.75 7.95
N ASN A 218 4.03 -17.80 7.05
CA ASN A 218 5.05 -17.22 6.20
C ASN A 218 5.98 -16.38 7.10
N GLY A 219 7.09 -16.97 7.47
CA GLY A 219 8.10 -16.31 8.28
C GLY A 219 9.46 -16.95 8.05
N SER A 220 10.53 -16.24 8.38
CA SER A 220 11.87 -16.83 8.46
C SER A 220 11.86 -18.07 9.35
N SER A 221 12.86 -18.92 9.24
CA SER A 221 13.01 -20.10 10.13
C SER A 221 13.02 -19.73 11.61
N GLU A 222 13.51 -18.54 11.91
CA GLU A 222 13.53 -17.96 13.26
C GLU A 222 12.14 -17.62 13.76
N ILE A 223 11.31 -16.98 12.92
CA ILE A 223 9.90 -16.68 13.24
C ILE A 223 9.12 -17.97 13.49
N ARG A 224 9.35 -19.01 12.71
CA ARG A 224 8.69 -20.31 12.94
C ARG A 224 9.13 -20.95 14.24
N SER A 225 10.42 -20.95 14.54
CA SER A 225 10.93 -21.55 15.77
C SER A 225 10.37 -20.87 17.02
N VAL A 226 10.21 -19.54 16.99
CA VAL A 226 9.61 -18.79 18.09
C VAL A 226 8.10 -19.04 18.16
N ALA A 227 7.39 -19.05 17.05
CA ALA A 227 5.96 -19.37 16.99
C ALA A 227 5.67 -20.78 17.53
N ASP A 228 6.51 -21.75 17.18
CA ASP A 228 6.37 -23.12 17.67
C ASP A 228 6.67 -23.22 19.17
N ARG A 229 7.62 -22.48 19.68
CA ARG A 229 7.89 -22.39 21.13
C ARG A 229 6.73 -21.78 21.89
N ILE A 230 6.13 -20.70 21.37
CA ILE A 230 4.94 -20.08 21.97
C ILE A 230 3.78 -21.08 22.00
N ARG A 231 3.52 -21.80 20.90
CA ARG A 231 2.47 -22.81 20.83
C ARG A 231 2.69 -23.99 21.79
N GLN A 232 3.94 -24.32 22.07
CA GLN A 232 4.32 -25.35 23.03
C GLN A 232 4.29 -24.86 24.48
N GLY A 233 3.90 -23.60 24.74
CA GLY A 233 3.84 -23.01 26.06
C GLY A 233 5.21 -22.83 26.72
N LEU A 234 6.28 -22.80 25.92
CA LEU A 234 7.62 -22.53 26.42
C LEU A 234 7.73 -21.05 26.80
N ASP A 235 8.18 -20.81 28.02
CA ASP A 235 8.44 -19.47 28.50
C ASP A 235 9.54 -18.82 27.68
N ILE A 236 9.20 -17.75 26.98
CA ILE A 236 10.12 -17.00 26.13
C ILE A 236 11.18 -16.30 26.96
N THR A 237 10.86 -15.94 28.20
CA THR A 237 11.84 -15.37 29.14
C THR A 237 12.97 -16.34 29.45
N SER A 238 12.69 -17.64 29.46
CA SER A 238 13.72 -18.66 29.64
C SER A 238 14.61 -18.84 28.40
N ALA A 239 14.09 -18.55 27.21
CA ALA A 239 14.88 -18.54 25.97
C ALA A 239 15.83 -17.34 25.88
N THR A 240 15.63 -16.33 26.72
CA THR A 240 16.48 -15.15 26.80
C THR A 240 17.52 -15.22 27.94
N GLN A 241 17.71 -16.37 28.60
CA GLN A 241 18.76 -16.53 29.59
C GLN A 241 20.10 -16.97 28.97
N PRO A 242 21.25 -16.44 29.47
CA PRO A 242 22.58 -16.74 28.92
C PRO A 242 22.89 -18.23 28.74
N SER A 243 22.37 -19.05 29.63
CA SER A 243 22.60 -20.49 29.66
C SER A 243 21.92 -21.28 28.54
N SER A 244 20.94 -20.69 27.85
CA SER A 244 20.13 -21.38 26.83
C SER A 244 20.61 -21.16 25.39
N LEU A 245 21.47 -20.20 25.15
CA LEU A 245 21.89 -19.79 23.80
C LEU A 245 23.40 -19.73 23.56
N GLY A 246 24.22 -20.11 24.57
CA GLY A 246 25.68 -20.09 24.48
C GLY A 246 26.32 -18.70 24.52
N GLU A 247 27.60 -18.66 24.80
CA GLU A 247 28.38 -17.42 24.80
C GLU A 247 28.34 -16.79 23.39
N GLY A 248 27.70 -15.63 23.26
CA GLY A 248 27.63 -14.87 22.02
C GLY A 248 26.31 -14.97 21.23
N GLY A 249 25.30 -15.68 21.74
CA GLY A 249 23.96 -15.66 21.17
C GLY A 249 23.18 -14.39 21.52
N ILE A 250 21.90 -14.38 21.17
CA ILE A 250 20.90 -13.32 21.43
C ILE A 250 20.97 -12.70 22.84
N MET A 251 21.70 -13.31 23.72
CA MET A 251 21.90 -12.94 25.12
C MET A 251 22.93 -11.83 25.34
N ALA A 252 23.86 -11.64 24.46
CA ALA A 252 24.61 -10.37 24.43
C ALA A 252 23.66 -9.20 24.19
N GLU A 253 22.55 -9.50 23.50
CA GLU A 253 21.47 -8.55 23.22
C GLU A 253 20.42 -8.50 24.35
N SER A 254 20.29 -9.52 25.21
CA SER A 254 19.35 -9.47 26.33
C SER A 254 19.80 -8.58 27.47
N ASN A 255 21.09 -8.32 27.56
CA ASN A 255 21.58 -7.26 28.42
C ASN A 255 21.10 -5.89 27.93
N MET A 256 20.82 -5.75 26.65
CA MET A 256 20.20 -4.56 26.08
C MET A 256 18.70 -4.46 26.47
N LEU A 257 18.01 -5.58 26.70
CA LEU A 257 16.64 -5.60 27.22
C LEU A 257 16.56 -5.25 28.71
N ALA A 258 17.66 -5.40 29.45
CA ALA A 258 17.80 -5.03 30.84
C ALA A 258 18.32 -3.58 31.02
N ASP A 259 18.76 -2.95 29.97
CA ASP A 259 19.17 -1.55 29.98
C ASP A 259 17.92 -0.67 29.98
N ARG A 260 17.68 -0.02 31.11
CA ARG A 260 16.50 0.84 31.32
C ARG A 260 16.48 2.05 30.38
N ASP A 261 17.64 2.46 29.86
CA ASP A 261 17.74 3.54 28.89
C ASP A 261 17.22 3.11 27.50
N GLU A 262 16.98 1.82 27.31
CA GLU A 262 16.41 1.23 26.10
C GLU A 262 14.97 0.70 26.28
N GLU A 263 14.24 1.09 27.33
CA GLU A 263 12.81 0.75 27.46
C GLU A 263 11.98 1.13 26.23
N PHE A 264 12.47 2.10 25.48
CA PHE A 264 11.92 2.58 24.21
C PHE A 264 12.59 1.98 22.97
N ASN A 265 13.45 0.98 23.16
CA ASN A 265 14.08 0.35 22.03
C ASN A 265 13.03 -0.31 21.13
N THR A 266 13.03 0.08 19.88
CA THR A 266 12.19 -0.48 18.82
C THR A 266 12.25 -2.01 18.76
N ARG A 267 13.35 -2.63 19.19
CA ARG A 267 13.50 -4.09 19.25
C ARG A 267 12.57 -4.75 20.28
N TYR A 268 12.45 -4.19 21.49
CA TYR A 268 11.55 -4.72 22.51
C TYR A 268 10.08 -4.52 22.13
N GLY A 269 9.71 -3.33 21.71
CA GLY A 269 8.37 -3.03 21.20
C GLY A 269 8.02 -3.88 19.98
N SER A 270 8.97 -4.08 19.06
CA SER A 270 8.80 -4.93 17.90
C SER A 270 8.65 -6.41 18.29
N PHE A 271 9.40 -6.90 19.28
CA PHE A 271 9.30 -8.28 19.73
C PHE A 271 7.96 -8.55 20.41
N ARG A 272 7.52 -7.69 21.34
CA ARG A 272 6.22 -7.82 22.01
C ARG A 272 5.06 -7.64 21.03
N GLY A 273 5.12 -6.65 20.16
CA GLY A 273 4.12 -6.44 19.12
C GLY A 273 4.02 -7.61 18.15
N TRP A 274 5.16 -8.18 17.80
CA TRP A 274 5.25 -9.35 16.97
C TRP A 274 4.70 -10.62 17.66
N GLN A 275 5.00 -10.82 18.94
CA GLN A 275 4.44 -11.89 19.76
C GLN A 275 2.91 -11.81 19.82
N MET A 276 2.38 -10.62 20.12
CA MET A 276 0.93 -10.37 20.12
C MET A 276 0.30 -10.57 18.74
N ALA A 277 1.00 -10.20 17.68
CA ALA A 277 0.53 -10.42 16.30
C ALA A 277 0.43 -11.89 15.96
N ILE A 278 1.40 -12.72 16.38
CA ILE A 278 1.36 -14.18 16.15
C ILE A 278 0.18 -14.81 16.90
N GLU A 279 -0.07 -14.40 18.14
CA GLU A 279 -1.18 -14.90 18.94
C GLU A 279 -2.55 -14.55 18.34
N ARG A 280 -2.65 -13.47 17.57
CA ARG A 280 -3.88 -12.95 16.99
C ARG A 280 -4.06 -13.33 15.53
N VAL A 281 -3.08 -13.96 14.88
CA VAL A 281 -3.18 -14.33 13.46
C VAL A 281 -4.27 -15.39 13.29
N ILE A 282 -5.34 -15.02 12.60
CA ILE A 282 -6.31 -15.96 12.06
C ILE A 282 -5.79 -16.35 10.68
N PRO A 283 -5.43 -17.63 10.44
CA PRO A 283 -4.97 -18.06 9.11
C PRO A 283 -6.04 -17.80 8.06
N ILE A 284 -5.66 -17.20 6.95
CA ILE A 284 -6.53 -17.08 5.78
C ILE A 284 -6.69 -18.47 5.18
N PRO A 285 -7.92 -18.96 5.00
CA PRO A 285 -8.13 -20.26 4.35
C PRO A 285 -7.49 -20.30 2.96
N ARG A 286 -6.76 -21.36 2.65
CA ARG A 286 -6.07 -21.55 1.37
C ARG A 286 -7.01 -22.05 0.27
N HIS A 287 -8.15 -21.39 0.10
CA HIS A 287 -9.09 -21.69 -0.97
C HIS A 287 -8.67 -20.97 -2.25
N THR A 288 -8.85 -21.65 -3.37
CA THR A 288 -8.74 -21.01 -4.70
C THR A 288 -9.87 -20.01 -4.92
N ALA A 289 -9.64 -19.06 -5.79
CA ALA A 289 -10.71 -18.18 -6.26
C ALA A 289 -11.81 -19.02 -6.94
N ARG A 290 -13.04 -18.91 -6.45
CA ARG A 290 -14.19 -19.56 -7.09
C ARG A 290 -14.77 -18.59 -8.11
N LEU A 291 -14.34 -18.72 -9.35
CA LEU A 291 -14.82 -17.95 -10.47
C LEU A 291 -15.96 -18.69 -11.18
N ASN A 292 -16.93 -17.93 -11.66
CA ASN A 292 -17.98 -18.42 -12.54
C ASN A 292 -18.36 -17.29 -13.50
N LEU A 293 -17.57 -17.13 -14.56
CA LEU A 293 -17.77 -16.10 -15.58
C LEU A 293 -19.01 -16.38 -16.41
N SER A 294 -19.32 -17.63 -16.65
CA SER A 294 -20.53 -18.06 -17.34
C SER A 294 -21.79 -17.55 -16.62
N LYS A 295 -21.87 -17.77 -15.31
CA LYS A 295 -22.95 -17.25 -14.48
C LYS A 295 -23.01 -15.71 -14.49
N MET A 296 -21.84 -15.07 -14.45
CA MET A 296 -21.75 -13.61 -14.48
C MET A 296 -22.33 -13.01 -15.78
N LEU A 297 -22.13 -13.66 -16.93
CA LEU A 297 -22.72 -13.25 -18.20
C LEU A 297 -24.21 -13.51 -18.24
N ASP A 298 -24.65 -14.67 -17.77
CA ASP A 298 -26.07 -15.06 -17.71
C ASP A 298 -26.89 -14.08 -16.87
N GLU A 299 -26.40 -13.71 -15.69
CA GLU A 299 -27.05 -12.71 -14.81
C GLU A 299 -27.21 -11.33 -15.46
N HIS A 300 -26.44 -11.01 -16.50
CA HIS A 300 -26.49 -9.75 -17.24
C HIS A 300 -27.16 -9.86 -18.62
N GLY A 301 -27.73 -11.03 -18.94
CA GLY A 301 -28.49 -11.26 -20.16
C GLY A 301 -27.63 -11.16 -21.44
N VAL A 302 -26.38 -11.59 -21.37
CA VAL A 302 -25.44 -11.58 -22.51
C VAL A 302 -25.76 -12.75 -23.42
N GLU A 303 -26.02 -12.47 -24.70
CA GLU A 303 -26.50 -13.48 -25.66
C GLU A 303 -25.43 -13.93 -26.67
N ASN A 304 -24.47 -13.08 -26.96
CA ASN A 304 -23.44 -13.35 -27.99
C ASN A 304 -22.02 -12.95 -27.53
N THR A 305 -21.02 -13.41 -28.26
CA THR A 305 -19.60 -13.22 -27.98
C THR A 305 -19.18 -11.75 -28.01
N SER A 306 -19.75 -10.93 -28.90
CA SER A 306 -19.48 -9.49 -28.96
C SER A 306 -19.94 -8.80 -27.67
N GLU A 307 -21.15 -9.09 -27.20
CA GLU A 307 -21.67 -8.57 -25.93
C GLU A 307 -20.86 -9.08 -24.73
N ALA A 308 -20.41 -10.33 -24.78
CA ALA A 308 -19.57 -10.91 -23.72
C ALA A 308 -18.24 -10.15 -23.60
N VAL A 309 -17.56 -9.90 -24.72
CA VAL A 309 -16.33 -9.11 -24.75
C VAL A 309 -16.58 -7.69 -24.27
N ASP A 310 -17.64 -7.03 -24.75
CA ASP A 310 -17.99 -5.66 -24.35
C ASP A 310 -18.29 -5.58 -22.84
N TYR A 311 -19.01 -6.54 -22.30
CA TYR A 311 -19.29 -6.62 -20.87
C TYR A 311 -17.99 -6.79 -20.05
N LEU A 312 -17.10 -7.70 -20.45
CA LEU A 312 -15.84 -7.91 -19.77
C LEU A 312 -14.93 -6.67 -19.86
N LEU A 313 -14.85 -6.03 -21.04
CA LEU A 313 -14.10 -4.79 -21.21
C LEU A 313 -14.65 -3.67 -20.30
N ALA A 314 -15.96 -3.44 -20.31
CA ALA A 314 -16.60 -2.41 -19.48
C ALA A 314 -16.39 -2.67 -17.97
N ARG A 315 -16.44 -3.94 -17.57
CA ARG A 315 -16.28 -4.32 -16.16
C ARG A 315 -14.84 -4.25 -15.68
N PHE A 316 -13.88 -4.66 -16.51
CA PHE A 316 -12.49 -4.80 -16.07
C PHE A 316 -11.61 -3.61 -16.41
N MET A 317 -11.93 -2.82 -17.42
CA MET A 317 -11.11 -1.69 -17.87
C MET A 317 -11.75 -0.34 -17.53
N ARG A 318 -10.94 0.65 -17.26
CA ARG A 318 -11.36 2.05 -17.15
C ARG A 318 -11.16 2.78 -18.46
N VAL A 319 -10.02 2.52 -19.10
CA VAL A 319 -9.71 3.01 -20.45
C VAL A 319 -10.04 1.88 -21.41
N GLN A 320 -10.92 2.15 -22.35
CA GLN A 320 -11.31 1.13 -23.33
C GLN A 320 -10.17 0.94 -24.35
N PRO A 321 -9.89 -0.29 -24.78
CA PRO A 321 -8.90 -0.55 -25.81
C PRO A 321 -9.40 -0.04 -27.16
N ASN A 322 -8.50 0.03 -28.12
CA ASN A 322 -8.87 0.39 -29.49
C ASN A 322 -9.74 -0.69 -30.15
N ASN A 323 -10.42 -0.30 -31.24
CA ASN A 323 -11.34 -1.19 -31.95
C ASN A 323 -10.64 -2.47 -32.50
N SER A 324 -9.36 -2.38 -32.85
CA SER A 324 -8.60 -3.55 -33.35
C SER A 324 -8.43 -4.60 -32.23
N THR A 325 -8.09 -4.17 -31.03
CA THR A 325 -8.00 -5.07 -29.86
C THR A 325 -9.37 -5.69 -29.53
N ARG A 326 -10.43 -4.87 -29.54
CA ARG A 326 -11.79 -5.37 -29.31
C ARG A 326 -12.16 -6.45 -30.34
N SER A 327 -11.95 -6.18 -31.64
CA SER A 327 -12.24 -7.15 -32.69
C SER A 327 -11.41 -8.42 -32.58
N MET A 328 -10.14 -8.31 -32.18
CA MET A 328 -9.27 -9.47 -31.94
C MET A 328 -9.83 -10.35 -30.81
N LEU A 329 -10.30 -9.76 -29.71
CA LEU A 329 -10.88 -10.51 -28.58
C LEU A 329 -12.17 -11.24 -28.98
N ILE A 330 -13.03 -10.58 -29.78
CA ILE A 330 -14.27 -11.19 -30.29
C ILE A 330 -13.92 -12.39 -31.20
N ASN A 331 -13.05 -12.16 -32.19
CA ASN A 331 -12.66 -13.25 -33.11
C ASN A 331 -12.02 -14.43 -32.37
N PHE A 332 -11.18 -14.14 -31.37
CA PHE A 332 -10.60 -15.19 -30.54
C PHE A 332 -11.69 -16.01 -29.81
N LEU A 333 -12.70 -15.33 -29.24
CA LEU A 333 -13.77 -16.01 -28.54
C LEU A 333 -14.65 -16.84 -29.48
N ASP A 334 -14.96 -16.29 -30.66
CA ASP A 334 -15.72 -16.98 -31.71
C ASP A 334 -15.02 -18.25 -32.19
N GLU A 335 -13.72 -18.17 -32.44
CA GLU A 335 -12.90 -19.30 -32.88
C GLU A 335 -12.78 -20.39 -31.81
N ASP A 336 -12.56 -19.97 -30.54
CA ASP A 336 -12.37 -20.92 -29.44
C ASP A 336 -13.68 -21.61 -29.03
N LEU A 337 -14.81 -20.92 -29.09
CA LEU A 337 -16.12 -21.50 -28.85
C LEU A 337 -16.69 -22.26 -30.06
N GLY A 338 -16.29 -21.92 -31.26
CA GLY A 338 -16.87 -22.45 -32.51
C GLY A 338 -18.27 -21.93 -32.81
N THR A 339 -18.75 -20.95 -32.06
CA THR A 339 -20.07 -20.31 -32.21
C THR A 339 -20.01 -18.87 -31.71
N THR A 340 -20.90 -18.01 -32.22
CA THR A 340 -21.08 -16.64 -31.70
C THR A 340 -22.18 -16.56 -30.63
N SER A 341 -22.89 -17.65 -30.34
CA SER A 341 -23.97 -17.73 -29.38
C SER A 341 -23.45 -18.20 -28.00
N ILE A 342 -23.57 -17.34 -27.00
CA ILE A 342 -23.24 -17.67 -25.60
C ILE A 342 -24.20 -18.74 -25.06
N THR A 343 -25.45 -18.72 -25.48
CA THR A 343 -26.44 -19.71 -25.04
C THR A 343 -26.09 -21.13 -25.51
N GLU A 344 -25.60 -21.26 -26.76
CA GLU A 344 -25.14 -22.55 -27.28
C GLU A 344 -23.88 -23.06 -26.58
N ALA A 345 -22.98 -22.16 -26.21
CA ALA A 345 -21.70 -22.46 -25.56
C ALA A 345 -21.80 -22.62 -24.03
N GLN A 346 -22.99 -22.38 -23.42
CA GLN A 346 -23.16 -22.24 -21.97
C GLN A 346 -22.50 -23.34 -21.13
N SER A 347 -22.48 -24.56 -21.62
CA SER A 347 -21.94 -25.72 -20.88
C SER A 347 -20.41 -25.84 -20.91
N TYR A 348 -19.70 -25.12 -21.81
CA TYR A 348 -18.25 -25.24 -22.02
C TYR A 348 -17.50 -23.92 -22.16
N MET A 349 -18.17 -22.78 -22.13
CA MET A 349 -17.59 -21.46 -22.38
C MET A 349 -16.69 -20.92 -21.24
N GLU A 350 -16.72 -21.50 -20.03
CA GLU A 350 -16.04 -20.92 -18.86
C GLU A 350 -14.53 -20.76 -19.09
N ASP A 351 -13.85 -21.77 -19.65
CA ASP A 351 -12.41 -21.71 -19.90
C ASP A 351 -12.08 -20.70 -21.01
N SER A 352 -12.88 -20.64 -22.07
CA SER A 352 -12.74 -19.64 -23.15
C SER A 352 -12.90 -18.21 -22.62
N LEU A 353 -13.88 -17.98 -21.76
CA LEU A 353 -14.07 -16.69 -21.08
C LEU A 353 -12.90 -16.30 -20.19
N ARG A 354 -12.31 -17.27 -19.48
CA ARG A 354 -11.10 -17.04 -18.67
C ARG A 354 -9.90 -16.67 -19.53
N LEU A 355 -9.74 -17.30 -20.71
CA LEU A 355 -8.69 -16.97 -21.66
C LEU A 355 -8.87 -15.54 -22.20
N VAL A 356 -10.08 -15.16 -22.62
CA VAL A 356 -10.39 -13.80 -23.06
C VAL A 356 -10.11 -12.80 -21.93
N LEU A 357 -10.56 -13.10 -20.71
CA LEU A 357 -10.30 -12.22 -19.57
C LEU A 357 -8.81 -12.10 -19.26
N HIS A 358 -8.05 -13.18 -19.40
CA HIS A 358 -6.58 -13.12 -19.27
C HIS A 358 -5.95 -12.22 -20.34
N LEU A 359 -6.42 -12.28 -21.58
CA LEU A 359 -5.98 -11.36 -22.65
C LEU A 359 -6.32 -9.91 -22.31
N ILE A 360 -7.52 -9.63 -21.78
CA ILE A 360 -7.93 -8.30 -21.30
C ILE A 360 -7.02 -7.83 -20.17
N MET A 361 -6.77 -8.66 -19.17
CA MET A 361 -5.93 -8.30 -18.03
C MET A 361 -4.45 -8.15 -18.39
N SER A 362 -4.03 -8.66 -19.55
CA SER A 362 -2.69 -8.48 -20.09
C SER A 362 -2.51 -7.18 -20.89
N GLN A 363 -3.60 -6.43 -21.17
CA GLN A 363 -3.51 -5.17 -21.88
C GLN A 363 -2.89 -4.06 -21.03
N PRO A 364 -2.14 -3.11 -21.63
CA PRO A 364 -1.61 -1.95 -20.90
C PRO A 364 -2.69 -1.15 -20.17
N GLU A 365 -3.85 -0.97 -20.80
CA GLU A 365 -4.99 -0.21 -20.28
C GLU A 365 -5.57 -0.84 -18.99
N PHE A 366 -5.45 -2.15 -18.83
CA PHE A 366 -5.85 -2.82 -17.58
C PHE A 366 -4.99 -2.41 -16.39
N GLN A 367 -3.76 -1.98 -16.64
CA GLN A 367 -2.85 -1.54 -15.57
C GLN A 367 -3.23 -0.17 -14.99
N LEU A 368 -4.15 0.55 -15.65
CA LEU A 368 -4.61 1.88 -15.27
C LEU A 368 -5.86 1.81 -14.40
N GLY A 369 -5.92 2.76 -13.42
CA GLY A 369 -6.98 2.85 -12.42
C GLY A 369 -7.75 4.14 -12.44
#